data_323d37a585ae77ade93ee052e6ab29c1
#
_entry.id   323d37a585ae77ade93ee052e6ab29c1
#
_cell.length_a   1.000
_cell.length_b   1.000
_cell.length_c   1.000
_cell.angle_alpha   90.00
_cell.angle_beta   90.00
_cell.angle_gamma   90.00
#
_symmetry.space_group_name_H-M   'P 1'
#
loop_
_entity.id
_entity.type
_entity.pdbx_description
1 polymer ?
#
loop_
_entity_poly.entity_id
_entity_poly.type
_entity_poly.pdbx_seq_one_letter_code
_entity_poly.pdbx_strand_id
1 'polypeptide(L)'
;MESALKLFGRRVALQKIKINVTLLHVGQPIGVVLFIRTRQSKTMSYPIPENEVDRLNTLRGYRILDTHPEDCFDDLTWLAALICRTPISFISLVDENRQWFKSKMGFELCHTPRVDAFCAHAIMSSELFVVPDAALDPRFAANPFVLGDPHIRFYAGAPLPAPNGHHLGALCVVDRVPRQLSSEQLEALRILSRQVMAQVILAKNLHDLRTTLKERDDLEQDMEELIQELQGSVRRKVDDGSEGRTS
;
A
#
# COMPACT_ATOMS: atom_id res chain seq x y z
N MET A 1 -15.83 -8.55 -50.68
CA MET A 1 -15.95 -7.62 -49.54
C MET A 1 -15.41 -8.29 -48.27
N GLU A 2 -14.24 -8.94 -48.40
CA GLU A 2 -13.64 -9.80 -47.33
C GLU A 2 -12.11 -9.65 -47.21
N SER A 3 -11.62 -8.41 -47.43
CA SER A 3 -10.14 -8.19 -47.43
C SER A 3 -9.66 -7.00 -46.61
N ALA A 4 -10.44 -6.51 -45.63
CA ALA A 4 -10.07 -5.36 -44.82
C ALA A 4 -10.04 -5.63 -43.30
N LEU A 5 -10.05 -6.90 -42.85
CA LEU A 5 -10.15 -7.26 -41.41
C LEU A 5 -8.94 -8.01 -40.84
N LYS A 6 -7.77 -7.91 -41.51
CA LYS A 6 -6.54 -8.59 -41.02
C LYS A 6 -5.36 -7.66 -40.84
N LEU A 7 -5.51 -6.57 -40.09
CA LEU A 7 -4.35 -5.77 -39.62
C LEU A 7 -4.80 -4.87 -38.47
N PHE A 8 -4.96 -5.42 -37.26
CA PHE A 8 -4.77 -4.67 -36.02
C PHE A 8 -4.98 -5.61 -34.83
N GLY A 9 -3.99 -6.47 -34.57
CA GLY A 9 -3.89 -7.25 -33.34
C GLY A 9 -3.36 -6.39 -32.19
N ARG A 10 -4.23 -5.67 -31.51
CA ARG A 10 -4.02 -5.20 -30.13
C ARG A 10 -5.32 -5.42 -29.36
N ARG A 11 -5.23 -6.31 -28.36
CA ARG A 11 -6.31 -6.52 -27.38
C ARG A 11 -6.53 -5.21 -26.62
N VAL A 12 -7.56 -4.47 -27.01
CA VAL A 12 -8.14 -3.42 -26.17
C VAL A 12 -9.17 -4.11 -25.30
N ALA A 13 -8.96 -4.09 -23.98
CA ALA A 13 -9.94 -4.56 -23.01
C ALA A 13 -11.20 -3.70 -23.14
N LEU A 14 -12.29 -4.30 -23.61
CA LEU A 14 -13.62 -3.69 -23.65
C LEU A 14 -14.15 -3.51 -22.23
N GLN A 15 -13.91 -2.36 -21.64
CA GLN A 15 -14.58 -1.92 -20.42
C GLN A 15 -16.06 -1.68 -20.73
N LYS A 16 -16.95 -2.25 -19.91
CA LYS A 16 -18.40 -2.20 -20.03
C LYS A 16 -18.91 -0.75 -20.14
N ILE A 17 -19.33 -0.34 -21.33
CA ILE A 17 -19.99 0.95 -21.55
C ILE A 17 -21.46 0.77 -21.12
N LYS A 18 -21.89 1.44 -20.04
CA LYS A 18 -23.31 1.58 -19.71
C LYS A 18 -23.92 2.62 -20.63
N ILE A 19 -24.77 2.19 -21.56
CA ILE A 19 -25.54 3.06 -22.44
C ILE A 19 -26.90 3.31 -21.77
N ASN A 20 -27.15 4.54 -21.30
CA ASN A 20 -28.50 4.99 -20.91
C ASN A 20 -29.19 5.58 -22.14
N VAL A 21 -30.23 4.93 -22.61
CA VAL A 21 -31.06 5.42 -23.69
C VAL A 21 -32.27 6.13 -23.08
N THR A 22 -32.32 7.45 -23.22
CA THR A 22 -33.53 8.24 -22.89
C THR A 22 -34.30 8.53 -24.18
N LEU A 23 -35.49 7.95 -24.32
CA LEU A 23 -36.41 8.20 -25.43
C LEU A 23 -37.20 9.50 -25.13
N LEU A 24 -36.93 10.54 -25.87
CA LEU A 24 -37.77 11.74 -25.92
C LEU A 24 -38.67 11.65 -27.15
N HIS A 25 -39.99 11.63 -26.91
CA HIS A 25 -41.04 11.62 -27.95
C HIS A 25 -41.32 13.08 -28.38
N VAL A 26 -40.88 13.44 -29.58
CA VAL A 26 -41.27 14.73 -30.19
C VAL A 26 -41.87 14.40 -31.56
N GLY A 27 -43.13 14.75 -31.74
CA GLY A 27 -43.90 14.42 -32.91
C GLY A 27 -43.37 15.03 -34.22
N GLN A 28 -43.19 14.12 -35.20
CA GLN A 28 -42.76 14.25 -36.60
C GLN A 28 -41.36 13.74 -36.92
N PRO A 29 -41.02 13.28 -38.16
CA PRO A 29 -40.63 11.89 -38.34
C PRO A 29 -39.25 11.57 -37.74
N ILE A 30 -39.15 10.37 -37.26
CA ILE A 30 -38.15 9.80 -36.39
C ILE A 30 -36.73 10.01 -36.91
N GLY A 31 -36.06 11.05 -36.39
CA GLY A 31 -34.61 11.16 -36.47
C GLY A 31 -34.02 10.73 -35.09
N VAL A 32 -33.41 9.56 -35.03
CA VAL A 32 -32.68 9.14 -33.81
C VAL A 32 -31.39 9.93 -33.75
N VAL A 33 -31.37 11.02 -32.98
CA VAL A 33 -30.12 11.72 -32.65
C VAL A 33 -29.48 11.00 -31.48
N LEU A 34 -28.51 10.15 -31.78
CA LEU A 34 -27.71 9.44 -30.78
C LEU A 34 -26.72 10.44 -30.16
N PHE A 35 -27.09 11.07 -29.05
CA PHE A 35 -26.14 11.80 -28.22
C PHE A 35 -25.24 10.81 -27.48
N ILE A 36 -24.14 10.43 -28.11
CA ILE A 36 -23.05 9.72 -27.41
C ILE A 36 -22.35 10.76 -26.53
N ARG A 37 -22.83 10.94 -25.31
CA ARG A 37 -22.11 11.66 -24.29
C ARG A 37 -20.97 10.75 -23.85
N THR A 38 -19.87 10.76 -24.58
CA THR A 38 -18.61 10.19 -24.10
C THR A 38 -18.21 11.00 -22.88
N ARG A 39 -18.50 10.45 -21.69
CA ARG A 39 -17.82 10.90 -20.49
C ARG A 39 -16.35 10.53 -20.72
N GLN A 40 -15.58 11.45 -21.27
CA GLN A 40 -14.14 11.37 -21.17
C GLN A 40 -13.85 11.32 -19.67
N SER A 41 -13.71 10.12 -19.13
CA SER A 41 -13.01 9.96 -17.87
C SER A 41 -11.60 10.47 -18.18
N LYS A 42 -11.31 11.69 -17.76
CA LYS A 42 -9.94 12.16 -17.68
C LYS A 42 -9.28 11.13 -16.76
N THR A 43 -8.58 10.18 -17.36
CA THR A 43 -7.82 9.17 -16.61
C THR A 43 -6.88 9.98 -15.76
N MET A 44 -7.14 10.05 -14.45
CA MET A 44 -6.22 10.67 -13.52
C MET A 44 -4.97 9.81 -13.58
N SER A 45 -3.93 10.35 -14.21
CA SER A 45 -2.63 9.69 -14.22
C SER A 45 -1.91 10.11 -12.96
N TYR A 46 -1.57 9.15 -12.12
CA TYR A 46 -0.68 9.37 -10.98
C TYR A 46 0.76 9.07 -11.41
N PRO A 47 1.75 9.72 -10.81
CA PRO A 47 3.14 9.46 -11.13
C PRO A 47 3.56 8.07 -10.62
N ILE A 48 4.40 7.39 -11.40
CA ILE A 48 5.01 6.11 -11.05
C ILE A 48 6.52 6.32 -11.00
N PRO A 49 7.21 5.96 -9.91
CA PRO A 49 8.67 6.02 -9.84
C PRO A 49 9.34 5.17 -10.92
N GLU A 50 10.47 5.62 -11.46
CA GLU A 50 11.24 4.87 -12.47
C GLU A 50 11.67 3.48 -11.99
N ASN A 51 11.92 3.36 -10.68
CA ASN A 51 12.34 2.14 -9.99
C ASN A 51 11.17 1.43 -9.26
N GLU A 52 9.94 1.53 -9.78
CA GLU A 52 8.72 1.04 -9.12
C GLU A 52 8.78 -0.44 -8.77
N VAL A 53 9.36 -1.27 -9.63
CA VAL A 53 9.49 -2.72 -9.36
C VAL A 53 10.33 -2.97 -8.12
N ASP A 54 11.46 -2.30 -7.98
CA ASP A 54 12.37 -2.45 -6.84
C ASP A 54 11.77 -1.84 -5.57
N ARG A 55 11.03 -0.73 -5.71
CA ARG A 55 10.29 -0.13 -4.62
C ARG A 55 9.21 -1.07 -4.07
N LEU A 56 8.43 -1.70 -4.94
CA LEU A 56 7.41 -2.67 -4.56
C LEU A 56 8.03 -3.93 -3.94
N ASN A 57 9.13 -4.42 -4.47
CA ASN A 57 9.87 -5.53 -3.88
C ASN A 57 10.37 -5.18 -2.47
N THR A 58 10.88 -3.96 -2.29
CA THR A 58 11.28 -3.44 -0.98
C THR A 58 10.09 -3.38 -0.02
N LEU A 59 8.96 -2.81 -0.44
CA LEU A 59 7.74 -2.74 0.38
C LEU A 59 7.26 -4.14 0.81
N ARG A 60 7.18 -5.08 -0.12
CA ARG A 60 6.78 -6.47 0.17
C ARG A 60 7.77 -7.17 1.11
N GLY A 61 9.06 -6.87 0.99
CA GLY A 61 10.10 -7.39 1.88
C GLY A 61 9.95 -6.97 3.34
N TYR A 62 9.26 -5.88 3.63
CA TYR A 62 8.94 -5.47 5.02
C TYR A 62 7.77 -6.25 5.62
N ARG A 63 6.96 -6.96 4.84
CA ARG A 63 5.80 -7.76 5.29
C ARG A 63 4.84 -6.98 6.19
N ILE A 64 4.72 -5.67 5.97
CA ILE A 64 3.91 -4.75 6.78
C ILE A 64 2.47 -4.59 6.25
N LEU A 65 2.27 -4.88 4.94
CA LEU A 65 0.94 -4.80 4.33
C LEU A 65 -0.01 -5.83 4.94
N ASP A 66 -1.27 -5.42 5.11
CA ASP A 66 -2.36 -6.24 5.63
C ASP A 66 -2.13 -6.81 7.06
N THR A 67 -1.21 -6.20 7.83
CA THR A 67 -0.98 -6.54 9.24
C THR A 67 -2.01 -5.89 10.15
N HIS A 68 -2.15 -6.43 11.36
CA HIS A 68 -3.03 -5.87 12.38
C HIS A 68 -2.62 -4.46 12.81
N PRO A 69 -3.53 -3.64 13.35
CA PRO A 69 -3.20 -2.38 14.01
C PRO A 69 -2.20 -2.59 15.14
N GLU A 70 -1.35 -1.61 15.39
CA GLU A 70 -0.35 -1.62 16.44
C GLU A 70 -0.24 -0.21 17.05
N ASP A 71 -0.30 -0.11 18.37
CA ASP A 71 -0.33 1.15 19.14
C ASP A 71 0.82 2.10 18.76
N CYS A 72 2.01 1.54 18.50
CA CYS A 72 3.19 2.36 18.13
C CYS A 72 3.00 3.17 16.83
N PHE A 73 2.20 2.68 15.89
CA PHE A 73 1.85 3.44 14.69
C PHE A 73 0.69 4.39 14.92
N ASP A 74 -0.29 3.98 15.75
CA ASP A 74 -1.45 4.81 16.10
C ASP A 74 -1.02 6.04 16.90
N ASP A 75 -0.09 5.90 17.83
CA ASP A 75 0.53 7.01 18.59
C ASP A 75 1.22 8.03 17.65
N LEU A 76 1.99 7.56 16.67
CA LEU A 76 2.66 8.44 15.71
C LEU A 76 1.66 9.17 14.80
N THR A 77 0.59 8.50 14.40
CA THR A 77 -0.52 9.09 13.63
C THR A 77 -1.24 10.15 14.46
N TRP A 78 -1.54 9.85 15.72
CA TRP A 78 -2.15 10.79 16.65
C TRP A 78 -1.28 12.03 16.90
N LEU A 79 0.02 11.84 17.15
CA LEU A 79 0.97 12.93 17.34
C LEU A 79 1.06 13.85 16.11
N ALA A 80 1.07 13.29 14.91
CA ALA A 80 1.09 14.08 13.68
C ALA A 80 -0.15 14.98 13.57
N ALA A 81 -1.33 14.43 13.84
CA ALA A 81 -2.58 15.18 13.86
C ALA A 81 -2.59 16.28 14.92
N LEU A 82 -2.12 15.98 16.14
CA LEU A 82 -2.06 16.90 17.26
C LEU A 82 -1.13 18.10 16.95
N ILE A 83 0.09 17.83 16.47
CA ILE A 83 1.10 18.85 16.16
C ILE A 83 0.62 19.74 15.02
N CYS A 84 0.07 19.14 13.96
CA CYS A 84 -0.41 19.88 12.79
C CYS A 84 -1.82 20.47 12.98
N ARG A 85 -2.50 20.12 14.08
CA ARG A 85 -3.88 20.53 14.40
C ARG A 85 -4.86 20.21 13.27
N THR A 86 -4.75 18.99 12.73
CA THR A 86 -5.60 18.49 11.64
C THR A 86 -6.54 17.41 12.14
N PRO A 87 -7.77 17.31 11.61
CA PRO A 87 -8.75 16.31 12.03
C PRO A 87 -8.45 14.92 11.48
N ILE A 88 -7.61 14.82 10.45
CA ILE A 88 -7.29 13.55 9.76
C ILE A 88 -5.78 13.39 9.69
N SER A 89 -5.31 12.20 10.03
CA SER A 89 -3.91 11.79 9.86
C SER A 89 -3.86 10.29 9.58
N PHE A 90 -2.86 9.83 8.85
CA PHE A 90 -2.65 8.41 8.60
C PHE A 90 -1.22 8.10 8.17
N ILE A 91 -0.80 6.86 8.44
CA ILE A 91 0.38 6.23 7.87
C ILE A 91 -0.11 5.37 6.71
N SER A 92 0.28 5.71 5.49
CA SER A 92 -0.10 4.97 4.29
C SER A 92 1.11 4.33 3.61
N LEU A 93 0.89 3.15 3.04
CA LEU A 93 1.84 2.45 2.19
C LEU A 93 1.26 2.37 0.77
N VAL A 94 2.08 2.71 -0.22
CA VAL A 94 1.64 2.77 -1.63
C VAL A 94 2.01 1.45 -2.30
N ASP A 95 1.03 0.57 -2.42
CA ASP A 95 1.13 -0.72 -3.12
C ASP A 95 0.89 -0.54 -4.64
N GLU A 96 0.92 -1.61 -5.39
CA GLU A 96 0.80 -1.62 -6.85
C GLU A 96 -0.47 -0.93 -7.37
N ASN A 97 -1.63 -1.25 -6.79
CA ASN A 97 -2.93 -0.75 -7.24
C ASN A 97 -3.72 0.00 -6.15
N ARG A 98 -3.20 0.04 -4.94
CA ARG A 98 -3.87 0.63 -3.76
C ARG A 98 -2.92 1.42 -2.90
N GLN A 99 -3.48 2.33 -2.14
CA GLN A 99 -2.91 2.91 -0.94
C GLN A 99 -3.53 2.19 0.24
N TRP A 100 -2.70 1.53 1.06
CA TRP A 100 -3.14 0.81 2.26
C TRP A 100 -2.73 1.60 3.51
N PHE A 101 -3.60 1.61 4.53
CA PHE A 101 -3.38 2.38 5.75
C PHE A 101 -2.95 1.46 6.90
N LYS A 102 -1.71 1.64 7.37
CA LYS A 102 -1.20 0.96 8.57
C LYS A 102 -1.82 1.51 9.84
N SER A 103 -2.00 2.82 9.88
CA SER A 103 -2.65 3.55 10.97
C SER A 103 -3.43 4.72 10.40
N LYS A 104 -4.54 5.10 11.03
CA LYS A 104 -5.42 6.19 10.56
C LYS A 104 -6.21 6.79 11.70
N MET A 105 -6.44 8.10 11.63
CA MET A 105 -7.31 8.87 12.52
C MET A 105 -8.22 9.78 11.69
N GLY A 106 -9.50 9.82 12.02
CA GLY A 106 -10.49 10.67 11.31
C GLY A 106 -10.80 10.22 9.88
N PHE A 107 -10.50 8.95 9.55
CA PHE A 107 -10.72 8.34 8.24
C PHE A 107 -11.09 6.86 8.37
N GLU A 108 -12.18 6.42 7.72
CA GLU A 108 -12.75 5.09 7.98
C GLU A 108 -12.20 3.99 7.06
N LEU A 109 -11.82 4.32 5.82
CA LEU A 109 -11.38 3.34 4.83
C LEU A 109 -10.07 2.67 5.25
N CYS A 110 -9.94 1.36 4.98
CA CYS A 110 -8.69 0.62 5.21
C CYS A 110 -7.71 0.71 4.03
N HIS A 111 -8.22 1.02 2.84
CA HIS A 111 -7.42 1.26 1.64
C HIS A 111 -8.22 2.11 0.64
N THR A 112 -7.51 2.73 -0.30
CA THR A 112 -8.10 3.47 -1.42
C THR A 112 -7.41 3.08 -2.72
N PRO A 113 -8.04 3.27 -3.91
CA PRO A 113 -7.36 3.08 -5.18
C PRO A 113 -6.12 3.98 -5.25
N ARG A 114 -5.01 3.45 -5.76
CA ARG A 114 -3.76 4.22 -5.90
C ARG A 114 -3.92 5.44 -6.80
N VAL A 115 -4.79 5.36 -7.82
CA VAL A 115 -5.08 6.45 -8.74
C VAL A 115 -5.67 7.69 -8.06
N ASP A 116 -6.34 7.50 -6.92
CA ASP A 116 -6.95 8.59 -6.14
C ASP A 116 -6.04 9.05 -4.98
N ALA A 117 -4.86 8.43 -4.82
CA ALA A 117 -4.00 8.63 -3.67
C ALA A 117 -3.08 9.85 -3.82
N PHE A 118 -3.18 10.83 -2.92
CA PHE A 118 -2.21 11.91 -2.78
C PHE A 118 -0.80 11.38 -2.49
N CYS A 119 -0.70 10.29 -1.74
CA CYS A 119 0.57 9.66 -1.37
C CYS A 119 1.32 9.07 -2.57
N ALA A 120 0.64 8.74 -3.68
CA ALA A 120 1.29 8.36 -4.92
C ALA A 120 2.17 9.49 -5.50
N HIS A 121 1.84 10.75 -5.19
CA HIS A 121 2.67 11.92 -5.52
C HIS A 121 3.76 12.15 -4.45
N ALA A 122 3.45 11.90 -3.18
CA ALA A 122 4.40 12.09 -2.09
C ALA A 122 5.62 11.17 -2.18
N ILE A 123 5.47 9.94 -2.69
CA ILE A 123 6.58 8.99 -2.82
C ILE A 123 7.57 9.32 -3.95
N MET A 124 7.28 10.33 -4.77
CA MET A 124 8.12 10.71 -5.92
C MET A 124 9.39 11.49 -5.53
N SER A 125 9.47 11.98 -4.30
CA SER A 125 10.56 12.81 -3.80
C SER A 125 10.83 12.50 -2.33
N SER A 126 12.03 12.82 -1.85
CA SER A 126 12.40 12.81 -0.44
C SER A 126 11.83 14.01 0.35
N GLU A 127 11.35 15.03 -0.36
CA GLU A 127 10.79 16.23 0.26
C GLU A 127 9.34 16.04 0.68
N LEU A 128 8.91 16.85 1.65
CA LEU A 128 7.50 16.88 2.01
C LEU A 128 6.65 17.31 0.82
N PHE A 129 5.58 16.58 0.59
CA PHE A 129 4.61 16.90 -0.43
C PHE A 129 3.44 17.65 0.22
N VAL A 130 3.29 18.95 -0.10
CA VAL A 130 2.27 19.81 0.50
C VAL A 130 1.32 20.35 -0.57
N VAL A 131 0.02 20.22 -0.30
CA VAL A 131 -1.08 20.76 -1.12
C VAL A 131 -1.92 21.68 -0.22
N PRO A 132 -1.72 23.01 -0.29
CA PRO A 132 -2.41 23.97 0.59
C PRO A 132 -3.92 24.02 0.38
N ASP A 133 -4.39 23.88 -0.87
CA ASP A 133 -5.81 23.73 -1.22
C ASP A 133 -5.95 22.78 -2.42
N ALA A 134 -6.45 21.58 -2.15
CA ALA A 134 -6.63 20.53 -3.15
C ALA A 134 -7.70 20.86 -4.20
N ALA A 135 -8.65 21.76 -3.89
CA ALA A 135 -9.66 22.19 -4.86
C ALA A 135 -9.09 23.15 -5.91
N LEU A 136 -8.00 23.84 -5.59
CA LEU A 136 -7.31 24.74 -6.51
C LEU A 136 -6.14 24.06 -7.23
N ASP A 137 -5.70 22.90 -6.77
CA ASP A 137 -4.59 22.16 -7.39
C ASP A 137 -5.11 21.33 -8.59
N PRO A 138 -4.62 21.60 -9.83
CA PRO A 138 -5.11 20.91 -11.03
C PRO A 138 -4.89 19.40 -11.02
N ARG A 139 -3.99 18.87 -10.17
CA ARG A 139 -3.75 17.43 -9.99
C ARG A 139 -4.88 16.77 -9.21
N PHE A 140 -5.52 17.51 -8.28
CA PHE A 140 -6.46 16.97 -7.31
C PHE A 140 -7.87 17.54 -7.37
N ALA A 141 -8.10 18.65 -8.08
CA ALA A 141 -9.41 19.30 -8.14
C ALA A 141 -10.56 18.39 -8.60
N ALA A 142 -10.27 17.35 -9.40
CA ALA A 142 -11.23 16.35 -9.84
C ALA A 142 -11.20 15.04 -9.02
N ASN A 143 -10.40 14.98 -7.95
CA ASN A 143 -10.24 13.79 -7.11
C ASN A 143 -11.55 13.47 -6.37
N PRO A 144 -11.99 12.19 -6.29
CA PRO A 144 -13.20 11.79 -5.58
C PRO A 144 -13.24 12.25 -4.12
N PHE A 145 -12.09 12.24 -3.41
CA PHE A 145 -11.99 12.66 -2.00
C PHE A 145 -11.94 14.18 -1.81
N VAL A 146 -11.79 14.95 -2.89
CA VAL A 146 -11.90 16.41 -2.91
C VAL A 146 -13.34 16.83 -3.22
N LEU A 147 -13.97 16.15 -4.19
CA LEU A 147 -15.34 16.44 -4.63
C LEU A 147 -16.40 15.83 -3.68
N GLY A 148 -16.11 14.68 -3.10
CA GLY A 148 -16.95 13.93 -2.18
C GLY A 148 -16.30 13.78 -0.80
N ASP A 149 -16.94 12.97 0.07
CA ASP A 149 -16.43 12.72 1.41
C ASP A 149 -14.99 12.14 1.38
N PRO A 150 -14.07 12.68 2.21
CA PRO A 150 -14.21 13.64 3.30
C PRO A 150 -14.06 15.12 2.92
N HIS A 151 -14.13 15.48 1.63
CA HIS A 151 -13.98 16.86 1.11
C HIS A 151 -12.60 17.46 1.44
N ILE A 152 -11.54 16.74 1.08
CA ILE A 152 -10.16 17.15 1.31
C ILE A 152 -9.90 18.51 0.67
N ARG A 153 -9.32 19.43 1.46
CA ARG A 153 -8.81 20.73 1.01
C ARG A 153 -7.31 20.83 1.21
N PHE A 154 -6.81 20.36 2.33
CA PHE A 154 -5.39 20.41 2.66
C PHE A 154 -4.82 19.01 2.77
N TYR A 155 -3.59 18.83 2.29
CA TYR A 155 -2.79 17.62 2.46
C TYR A 155 -1.33 17.99 2.68
N ALA A 156 -0.68 17.34 3.64
CA ALA A 156 0.77 17.30 3.74
C ALA A 156 1.23 15.89 4.06
N GLY A 157 2.18 15.37 3.28
CA GLY A 157 2.73 14.03 3.45
C GLY A 157 4.25 14.06 3.53
N ALA A 158 4.80 13.44 4.56
CA ALA A 158 6.22 13.17 4.72
C ALA A 158 6.52 11.76 4.21
N PRO A 159 7.34 11.58 3.17
CA PRO A 159 7.69 10.28 2.63
C PRO A 159 8.30 9.36 3.69
N LEU A 160 8.10 8.05 3.52
CA LEU A 160 8.67 6.99 4.36
C LEU A 160 9.88 6.37 3.65
N PRO A 161 11.10 6.87 3.89
CA PRO A 161 12.29 6.40 3.20
C PRO A 161 12.81 5.10 3.79
N ALA A 162 12.91 4.06 2.96
CA ALA A 162 13.64 2.86 3.30
C ALA A 162 15.17 3.08 3.22
N PRO A 163 16.00 2.27 3.90
CA PRO A 163 17.46 2.42 3.90
C PRO A 163 18.11 2.35 2.50
N ASN A 164 17.47 1.68 1.55
CA ASN A 164 17.90 1.61 0.15
C ASN A 164 17.43 2.79 -0.73
N GLY A 165 16.82 3.83 -0.12
CA GLY A 165 16.39 5.05 -0.79
C GLY A 165 15.00 5.01 -1.42
N HIS A 166 14.29 3.87 -1.39
CA HIS A 166 12.91 3.80 -1.87
C HIS A 166 11.93 4.43 -0.88
N HIS A 167 10.96 5.18 -1.40
CA HIS A 167 9.85 5.71 -0.59
C HIS A 167 8.66 4.75 -0.63
N LEU A 168 8.32 4.17 0.50
CA LEU A 168 7.32 3.10 0.58
C LEU A 168 5.89 3.63 0.73
N GLY A 169 5.75 4.86 1.20
CA GLY A 169 4.50 5.51 1.52
C GLY A 169 4.73 6.89 2.11
N ALA A 170 3.79 7.36 2.94
CA ALA A 170 3.90 8.64 3.63
C ALA A 170 3.17 8.65 4.97
N LEU A 171 3.70 9.40 5.94
CA LEU A 171 2.96 9.91 7.08
C LEU A 171 2.25 11.19 6.65
N CYS A 172 0.94 11.24 6.78
CA CYS A 172 0.12 12.29 6.21
C CYS A 172 -0.76 12.96 7.26
N VAL A 173 -0.98 14.27 7.06
CA VAL A 173 -2.01 15.06 7.73
C VAL A 173 -2.91 15.72 6.70
N VAL A 174 -4.22 15.73 6.97
CA VAL A 174 -5.24 16.14 6.00
C VAL A 174 -6.30 16.97 6.70
N ASP A 175 -6.84 17.96 5.99
CA ASP A 175 -7.93 18.77 6.49
C ASP A 175 -8.99 19.05 5.43
N ARG A 176 -10.19 19.39 5.90
CA ARG A 176 -11.34 19.83 5.10
C ARG A 176 -11.35 21.34 4.81
N VAL A 177 -10.39 22.06 5.33
CA VAL A 177 -10.17 23.48 5.06
C VAL A 177 -8.75 23.69 4.53
N PRO A 178 -8.51 24.70 3.67
CA PRO A 178 -7.17 25.07 3.24
C PRO A 178 -6.27 25.44 4.42
N ARG A 179 -4.98 25.05 4.35
CA ARG A 179 -4.00 25.32 5.42
C ARG A 179 -2.62 25.62 4.87
N GLN A 180 -1.83 26.24 5.75
CA GLN A 180 -0.37 26.31 5.64
C GLN A 180 0.22 25.83 6.96
N LEU A 181 1.19 24.94 6.90
CA LEU A 181 1.94 24.51 8.09
C LEU A 181 3.12 25.42 8.34
N SER A 182 3.46 25.62 9.61
CA SER A 182 4.70 26.30 9.98
C SER A 182 5.92 25.42 9.69
N SER A 183 7.13 26.03 9.69
CA SER A 183 8.39 25.31 9.55
C SER A 183 8.57 24.22 10.61
N GLU A 184 8.15 24.50 11.84
CA GLU A 184 8.23 23.56 12.96
C GLU A 184 7.30 22.34 12.75
N GLN A 185 6.09 22.59 12.22
CA GLN A 185 5.14 21.51 11.91
C GLN A 185 5.65 20.63 10.76
N LEU A 186 6.23 21.23 9.72
CA LEU A 186 6.85 20.52 8.61
C LEU A 186 8.04 19.67 9.09
N GLU A 187 8.89 20.24 9.95
CA GLU A 187 10.02 19.48 10.52
C GLU A 187 9.55 18.36 11.45
N ALA A 188 8.51 18.60 12.25
CA ALA A 188 7.91 17.55 13.06
C ALA A 188 7.41 16.37 12.22
N LEU A 189 6.75 16.62 11.08
CA LEU A 189 6.34 15.55 10.17
C LEU A 189 7.53 14.75 9.60
N ARG A 190 8.65 15.43 9.26
CA ARG A 190 9.88 14.74 8.83
C ARG A 190 10.45 13.85 9.92
N ILE A 191 10.48 14.35 11.16
CA ILE A 191 10.97 13.57 12.31
C ILE A 191 10.07 12.35 12.52
N LEU A 192 8.76 12.55 12.57
CA LEU A 192 7.80 11.48 12.79
C LEU A 192 7.83 10.44 11.66
N SER A 193 8.02 10.84 10.40
CA SER A 193 8.14 9.87 9.28
C SER A 193 9.35 8.96 9.43
N ARG A 194 10.49 9.49 9.94
CA ARG A 194 11.66 8.66 10.29
C ARG A 194 11.36 7.69 11.43
N GLN A 195 10.57 8.10 12.42
CA GLN A 195 10.15 7.22 13.52
C GLN A 195 9.21 6.12 13.02
N VAL A 196 8.27 6.43 12.10
CA VAL A 196 7.45 5.41 11.44
C VAL A 196 8.34 4.37 10.75
N MET A 197 9.34 4.79 9.99
CA MET A 197 10.24 3.85 9.31
C MET A 197 11.07 3.04 10.29
N ALA A 198 11.51 3.62 11.41
CA ALA A 198 12.21 2.88 12.47
C ALA A 198 11.33 1.74 13.04
N GLN A 199 10.04 2.01 13.27
CA GLN A 199 9.08 0.98 13.72
C GLN A 199 8.87 -0.11 12.64
N VAL A 200 8.74 0.27 11.37
CA VAL A 200 8.60 -0.69 10.25
C VAL A 200 9.83 -1.62 10.17
N ILE A 201 11.04 -1.07 10.29
CA ILE A 201 12.28 -1.83 10.28
C ILE A 201 12.36 -2.75 11.51
N LEU A 202 12.01 -2.26 12.69
CA LEU A 202 11.99 -3.04 13.92
C LEU A 202 11.02 -4.22 13.82
N ALA A 203 9.80 -3.98 13.35
CA ALA A 203 8.79 -5.03 13.15
C ALA A 203 9.29 -6.13 12.21
N LYS A 204 9.93 -5.75 11.10
CA LYS A 204 10.56 -6.71 10.18
C LYS A 204 11.64 -7.52 10.88
N ASN A 205 12.58 -6.87 11.56
CA ASN A 205 13.70 -7.54 12.20
C ASN A 205 13.24 -8.53 13.30
N LEU A 206 12.22 -8.15 14.07
CA LEU A 206 11.60 -9.05 15.06
C LEU A 206 10.92 -10.24 14.39
N HIS A 207 10.25 -10.05 13.27
CA HIS A 207 9.63 -11.14 12.51
C HIS A 207 10.70 -12.11 11.99
N ASP A 208 11.74 -11.59 11.35
CA ASP A 208 12.84 -12.40 10.79
C ASP A 208 13.56 -13.19 11.90
N LEU A 209 13.84 -12.55 13.03
CA LEU A 209 14.46 -13.21 14.19
C LEU A 209 13.58 -14.36 14.72
N ARG A 210 12.28 -14.14 14.88
CA ARG A 210 11.34 -15.18 15.34
C ARG A 210 11.30 -16.37 14.38
N THR A 211 11.32 -16.10 13.07
CA THR A 211 11.35 -17.17 12.05
C THR A 211 12.64 -17.99 12.17
N THR A 212 13.80 -17.33 12.25
CA THR A 212 15.10 -18.00 12.39
C THR A 212 15.20 -18.82 13.69
N LEU A 213 14.69 -18.31 14.80
CA LEU A 213 14.64 -19.05 16.05
C LEU A 213 13.78 -20.30 15.94
N LYS A 214 12.62 -20.19 15.32
CA LYS A 214 11.75 -21.35 15.10
C LYS A 214 12.41 -22.41 14.21
N GLU A 215 13.01 -22.02 13.10
CA GLU A 215 13.75 -22.93 12.22
C GLU A 215 14.88 -23.65 12.93
N ARG A 216 15.58 -22.95 13.86
CA ARG A 216 16.61 -23.55 14.70
C ARG A 216 16.01 -24.60 15.64
N ASP A 217 14.92 -24.26 16.34
CA ASP A 217 14.28 -25.15 17.30
C ASP A 217 13.74 -26.43 16.60
N ASP A 218 13.17 -26.28 15.40
CA ASP A 218 12.72 -27.39 14.57
C ASP A 218 13.90 -28.32 14.18
N LEU A 219 15.06 -27.74 13.80
CA LEU A 219 16.28 -28.50 13.47
C LEU A 219 16.89 -29.21 14.70
N GLU A 220 16.88 -28.57 15.88
CA GLU A 220 17.33 -29.19 17.13
C GLU A 220 16.48 -30.42 17.47
N GLN A 221 15.15 -30.32 17.29
CA GLN A 221 14.23 -31.42 17.51
C GLN A 221 14.48 -32.59 16.53
N ASP A 222 14.63 -32.30 15.24
CA ASP A 222 14.93 -33.32 14.22
C ASP A 222 16.26 -34.05 14.54
N MET A 223 17.27 -33.32 15.00
CA MET A 223 18.54 -33.90 15.41
C MET A 223 18.41 -34.83 16.66
N GLU A 224 17.62 -34.42 17.65
CA GLU A 224 17.36 -35.24 18.84
C GLU A 224 16.66 -36.58 18.46
N GLU A 225 15.64 -36.51 17.58
CA GLU A 225 14.94 -37.67 17.09
C GLU A 225 15.89 -38.64 16.36
N LEU A 226 16.75 -38.10 15.47
CA LEU A 226 17.76 -38.88 14.76
C LEU A 226 18.77 -39.54 15.70
N ILE A 227 19.24 -38.85 16.73
CA ILE A 227 20.13 -39.38 17.76
C ILE A 227 19.47 -40.55 18.49
N GLN A 228 18.19 -40.42 18.87
CA GLN A 228 17.45 -41.48 19.54
C GLN A 228 17.28 -42.72 18.65
N GLU A 229 16.98 -42.54 17.37
CA GLU A 229 16.91 -43.63 16.40
C GLU A 229 18.23 -44.40 16.24
N LEU A 230 19.33 -43.63 16.14
CA LEU A 230 20.67 -44.22 16.03
C LEU A 230 21.07 -45.01 17.30
N GLN A 231 20.80 -44.43 18.48
CA GLN A 231 21.05 -45.11 19.74
C GLN A 231 20.23 -46.39 19.88
N GLY A 232 18.94 -46.37 19.47
CA GLY A 232 18.07 -47.53 19.45
C GLY A 232 18.54 -48.61 18.46
N SER A 233 19.08 -48.23 17.31
CA SER A 233 19.59 -49.14 16.31
C SER A 233 20.92 -49.78 16.73
N VAL A 234 21.81 -49.03 17.39
CA VAL A 234 23.06 -49.55 17.98
C VAL A 234 22.75 -50.55 19.07
N ARG A 235 21.80 -50.23 19.98
CA ARG A 235 21.42 -51.14 21.08
C ARG A 235 20.90 -52.48 20.57
N ARG A 236 20.03 -52.49 19.57
CA ARG A 236 19.52 -53.71 18.92
C ARG A 236 20.64 -54.57 18.34
N LYS A 237 21.63 -53.94 17.65
CA LYS A 237 22.77 -54.68 17.08
C LYS A 237 23.71 -55.26 18.16
N VAL A 238 23.84 -54.65 19.31
CA VAL A 238 24.64 -55.17 20.44
C VAL A 238 23.93 -56.36 21.09
N ASP A 239 22.60 -56.28 21.26
CA ASP A 239 21.80 -57.36 21.86
C ASP A 239 21.76 -58.59 20.94
N ASP A 240 21.55 -58.45 19.62
CA ASP A 240 21.59 -59.53 18.63
C ASP A 240 23.01 -60.16 18.51
N GLY A 241 24.08 -59.39 18.73
CA GLY A 241 25.46 -59.88 18.68
C GLY A 241 25.87 -60.67 19.92
N SER A 242 25.17 -60.51 21.06
CA SER A 242 25.45 -61.24 22.32
C SER A 242 24.80 -62.62 22.35
N GLU A 243 23.69 -62.87 21.68
CA GLU A 243 23.01 -64.17 21.62
C GLU A 243 23.68 -65.18 20.68
N GLY A 244 24.53 -64.73 19.75
CA GLY A 244 25.23 -65.60 18.79
C GLY A 244 26.55 -66.20 19.32
N ARG A 245 26.94 -65.99 20.60
CA ARG A 245 28.19 -66.52 21.18
C ARG A 245 28.04 -67.62 22.22
N THR A 246 26.85 -68.14 22.43
CA THR A 246 26.61 -69.29 23.32
C THR A 246 26.07 -70.49 22.52
N SER A 247 26.91 -71.06 21.68
CA SER A 247 26.67 -72.42 21.08
C SER A 247 27.98 -73.11 20.89
#